data_875cbed423b953fed2188689fe2c9703
#
_entry.id   875cbed423b953fed2188689fe2c9703
#
_cell.length_a   1.000
_cell.length_b   1.000
_cell.length_c   1.000
_cell.angle_alpha   90.00
_cell.angle_beta   90.00
_cell.angle_gamma   90.00
#
_symmetry.space_group_name_H-M   'P 1'
#
loop_
_entity.id
_entity.type
_entity.pdbx_description
1 polymer ?
#
loop_
_entity_poly.entity_id
_entity_poly.type
_entity_poly.pdbx_seq_one_letter_code
_entity_poly.pdbx_strand_id
1 'polypeptide(L)'
;NSQVIVDMGCGDGTHDNMILNLINNSQSFIIGVDISKVGVECATDYVKSNFIPLVADLNYMPLKNKSVDVILNILSPSNEKEMNRILKQNGIIIKVTPKREYLYELRELLHIKEYENELQIEKNIDKNYIILKKYTINERKELNEESMLNLINMTPLSKNYNYDKIINEITIALNIYVLKVRDKIE
;
A
#
# COMPACT_ATOMS: atom_id res chain seq x y z
N ASN A 1 -18.96 -10.55 11.69
CA ASN A 1 -19.09 -11.11 10.34
C ASN A 1 -17.69 -11.30 9.76
N SER A 2 -17.47 -12.41 9.05
CA SER A 2 -16.25 -12.67 8.28
C SER A 2 -16.06 -11.60 7.20
N GLN A 3 -14.82 -11.14 6.99
CA GLN A 3 -14.48 -10.19 5.94
C GLN A 3 -13.39 -10.76 5.04
N VAL A 4 -13.55 -10.58 3.74
CA VAL A 4 -12.54 -10.84 2.73
C VAL A 4 -11.81 -9.53 2.46
N ILE A 5 -10.55 -9.48 2.82
CA ILE A 5 -9.67 -8.33 2.62
C ILE A 5 -8.69 -8.68 1.50
N VAL A 6 -8.42 -7.77 0.59
CA VAL A 6 -7.38 -7.93 -0.43
C VAL A 6 -6.34 -6.83 -0.24
N ASP A 7 -5.08 -7.19 -0.07
CA ASP A 7 -3.96 -6.24 -0.15
C ASP A 7 -3.36 -6.26 -1.54
N MET A 8 -3.47 -5.13 -2.24
CA MET A 8 -2.96 -4.93 -3.59
C MET A 8 -1.54 -4.37 -3.55
N GLY A 9 -0.57 -5.23 -3.76
CA GLY A 9 0.86 -4.94 -3.62
C GLY A 9 1.35 -5.24 -2.19
N CYS A 10 1.09 -6.47 -1.71
CA CYS A 10 1.37 -6.87 -0.33
C CYS A 10 2.86 -6.96 0.01
N GLY A 11 3.73 -7.04 -1.00
CA GLY A 11 5.17 -7.20 -0.78
C GLY A 11 5.50 -8.40 0.09
N ASP A 12 6.19 -8.17 1.20
CA ASP A 12 6.59 -9.18 2.18
C ASP A 12 5.55 -9.50 3.26
N GLY A 13 4.35 -8.91 3.18
CA GLY A 13 3.25 -9.14 4.12
C GLY A 13 3.40 -8.46 5.49
N THR A 14 4.36 -7.56 5.66
CA THR A 14 4.58 -6.87 6.96
C THR A 14 3.31 -6.16 7.44
N HIS A 15 2.64 -5.41 6.56
CA HIS A 15 1.39 -4.71 6.91
C HIS A 15 0.25 -5.70 7.18
N ASP A 16 0.16 -6.77 6.39
CA ASP A 16 -0.88 -7.80 6.54
C ASP A 16 -0.81 -8.49 7.90
N ASN A 17 0.41 -8.86 8.33
CA ASN A 17 0.62 -9.46 9.63
C ASN A 17 0.20 -8.52 10.77
N MET A 18 0.54 -7.25 10.68
CA MET A 18 0.12 -6.23 11.67
C MET A 18 -1.39 -6.08 11.71
N ILE A 19 -2.04 -6.00 10.54
CA ILE A 19 -3.49 -5.83 10.42
C ILE A 19 -4.22 -7.06 10.98
N LEU A 20 -3.78 -8.28 10.64
CA LEU A 20 -4.37 -9.52 11.14
C LEU A 20 -4.27 -9.64 12.66
N ASN A 21 -3.15 -9.20 13.26
CA ASN A 21 -2.99 -9.17 14.70
C ASN A 21 -3.94 -8.15 15.39
N LEU A 22 -4.33 -7.08 14.69
CA LEU A 22 -5.25 -6.06 15.21
C LEU A 22 -6.72 -6.47 15.01
N ILE A 23 -7.02 -7.17 13.91
CA ILE A 23 -8.37 -7.69 13.63
C ILE A 23 -8.58 -8.93 14.51
N ASN A 24 -9.07 -8.77 15.70
CA ASN A 24 -9.38 -9.89 16.61
C ASN A 24 -10.60 -10.71 16.13
N ASN A 25 -10.60 -11.14 14.87
CA ASN A 25 -11.68 -11.90 14.23
C ASN A 25 -11.10 -13.06 13.41
N SER A 26 -11.16 -14.26 13.97
CA SER A 26 -10.63 -15.48 13.36
C SER A 26 -11.31 -15.89 12.03
N GLN A 27 -12.44 -15.28 11.67
CA GLN A 27 -13.16 -15.56 10.44
C GLN A 27 -12.78 -14.63 9.28
N SER A 28 -12.10 -13.51 9.54
CA SER A 28 -11.59 -12.61 8.49
C SER A 28 -10.23 -13.08 8.01
N PHE A 29 -9.95 -12.87 6.72
CA PHE A 29 -8.65 -13.23 6.12
C PHE A 29 -8.24 -12.19 5.09
N ILE A 30 -6.92 -12.13 4.85
CA ILE A 30 -6.33 -11.27 3.83
C ILE A 30 -5.83 -12.12 2.67
N ILE A 31 -6.13 -11.70 1.45
CA ILE A 31 -5.50 -12.18 0.23
C ILE A 31 -4.44 -11.15 -0.14
N GLY A 32 -3.18 -11.48 0.07
CA GLY A 32 -2.05 -10.64 -0.33
C GLY A 32 -1.68 -10.90 -1.77
N VAL A 33 -1.78 -9.87 -2.62
CA VAL A 33 -1.49 -9.98 -4.06
C VAL A 33 -0.28 -9.14 -4.40
N ASP A 34 0.74 -9.76 -4.99
CA ASP A 34 1.91 -9.06 -5.53
C ASP A 34 2.41 -9.74 -6.82
N ILE A 35 3.06 -8.98 -7.69
CA ILE A 35 3.72 -9.53 -8.88
C ILE A 35 5.09 -10.14 -8.54
N SER A 36 5.69 -9.72 -7.43
CA SER A 36 6.96 -10.23 -6.94
C SER A 36 6.80 -11.59 -6.29
N LYS A 37 7.23 -12.64 -7.00
CA LYS A 37 7.27 -13.99 -6.44
C LYS A 37 8.04 -14.05 -5.12
N VAL A 38 9.19 -13.40 -5.06
CA VAL A 38 10.04 -13.35 -3.84
C VAL A 38 9.32 -12.65 -2.70
N GLY A 39 8.64 -11.52 -2.96
CA GLY A 39 7.85 -10.83 -1.95
C GLY A 39 6.75 -11.73 -1.38
N VAL A 40 5.99 -12.40 -2.25
CA VAL A 40 4.91 -13.31 -1.84
C VAL A 40 5.45 -14.53 -1.06
N GLU A 41 6.61 -15.07 -1.44
CA GLU A 41 7.28 -16.14 -0.69
C GLU A 41 7.65 -15.64 0.73
N CYS A 42 8.25 -14.46 0.87
CA CYS A 42 8.54 -13.85 2.17
C CYS A 42 7.25 -13.65 3.00
N ALA A 43 6.18 -13.13 2.37
CA ALA A 43 4.89 -12.95 3.03
C ALA A 43 4.32 -14.28 3.55
N THR A 44 4.46 -15.37 2.80
CA THR A 44 4.02 -16.72 3.20
C THR A 44 4.74 -17.20 4.45
N ASP A 45 6.04 -16.93 4.54
CA ASP A 45 6.84 -17.32 5.70
C ASP A 45 6.58 -16.45 6.93
N TYR A 46 6.25 -15.19 6.72
CA TYR A 46 6.08 -14.20 7.77
C TYR A 46 4.67 -14.19 8.36
N VAL A 47 3.62 -14.25 7.54
CA VAL A 47 2.21 -14.19 7.97
C VAL A 47 1.69 -15.60 8.27
N LYS A 48 1.45 -15.91 9.54
CA LYS A 48 1.22 -17.30 10.00
C LYS A 48 -0.22 -17.80 9.92
N SER A 49 -1.21 -16.92 9.84
CA SER A 49 -2.64 -17.33 9.87
C SER A 49 -3.52 -16.38 9.09
N ASN A 50 -4.64 -16.88 8.60
CA ASN A 50 -5.68 -16.10 7.92
C ASN A 50 -5.16 -15.26 6.72
N PHE A 51 -4.10 -15.74 6.06
CA PHE A 51 -3.47 -15.10 4.92
C PHE A 51 -3.40 -16.05 3.73
N ILE A 52 -3.78 -15.56 2.57
CA ILE A 52 -3.71 -16.28 1.30
C ILE A 52 -2.77 -15.52 0.38
N PRO A 53 -1.54 -16.01 0.19
CA PRO A 53 -0.57 -15.38 -0.72
C PRO A 53 -0.91 -15.66 -2.17
N LEU A 54 -0.78 -14.67 -3.04
CA LEU A 54 -1.11 -14.77 -4.45
C LEU A 54 -0.13 -14.00 -5.32
N VAL A 55 0.59 -14.70 -6.19
CA VAL A 55 1.42 -14.06 -7.23
C VAL A 55 0.53 -13.76 -8.42
N ALA A 56 0.22 -12.48 -8.65
CA ALA A 56 -0.61 -12.07 -9.79
C ALA A 56 -0.35 -10.61 -10.20
N ASP A 57 -0.72 -10.28 -11.45
CA ASP A 57 -0.78 -8.91 -11.93
C ASP A 57 -2.03 -8.21 -11.36
N LEU A 58 -1.86 -7.05 -10.75
CA LEU A 58 -2.95 -6.22 -10.22
C LEU A 58 -3.94 -5.75 -11.29
N ASN A 59 -3.58 -5.87 -12.57
CA ASN A 59 -4.47 -5.58 -13.70
C ASN A 59 -5.43 -6.73 -14.03
N TYR A 60 -5.12 -7.95 -13.58
CA TYR A 60 -5.87 -9.17 -13.92
C TYR A 60 -5.89 -10.13 -12.74
N MET A 61 -6.47 -9.69 -11.62
CA MET A 61 -6.53 -10.52 -10.41
C MET A 61 -7.49 -11.71 -10.58
N PRO A 62 -7.09 -12.95 -10.22
CA PRO A 62 -7.93 -14.13 -10.34
C PRO A 62 -8.98 -14.22 -9.21
N LEU A 63 -9.67 -13.12 -8.99
CA LEU A 63 -10.73 -12.98 -7.98
C LEU A 63 -12.09 -12.79 -8.67
N LYS A 64 -13.13 -13.30 -8.04
CA LYS A 64 -14.51 -13.15 -8.54
C LYS A 64 -14.99 -11.70 -8.43
N ASN A 65 -15.91 -11.31 -9.32
CA ASN A 65 -16.57 -10.02 -9.24
C ASN A 65 -17.33 -9.90 -7.90
N LYS A 66 -17.29 -8.71 -7.29
CA LYS A 66 -18.10 -8.39 -6.09
C LYS A 66 -17.92 -9.36 -4.93
N SER A 67 -16.69 -9.84 -4.73
CA SER A 67 -16.36 -10.85 -3.70
C SER A 67 -15.58 -10.32 -2.50
N VAL A 68 -15.03 -9.09 -2.59
CA VAL A 68 -14.11 -8.50 -1.61
C VAL A 68 -14.83 -7.44 -0.76
N ASP A 69 -14.67 -7.47 0.55
CA ASP A 69 -15.25 -6.50 1.48
C ASP A 69 -14.37 -5.25 1.63
N VAL A 70 -13.05 -5.44 1.70
CA VAL A 70 -12.07 -4.38 1.90
C VAL A 70 -10.90 -4.54 0.94
N ILE A 71 -10.51 -3.46 0.28
CA ILE A 71 -9.26 -3.39 -0.49
C ILE A 71 -8.28 -2.51 0.28
N LEU A 72 -7.07 -3.02 0.51
CA LEU A 72 -5.91 -2.26 0.92
C LEU A 72 -5.09 -1.94 -0.32
N ASN A 73 -4.62 -0.70 -0.45
CA ASN A 73 -3.69 -0.26 -1.49
C ASN A 73 -2.71 0.71 -0.85
N ILE A 74 -1.62 0.14 -0.31
CA ILE A 74 -0.64 0.85 0.51
C ILE A 74 0.61 1.10 -0.32
N LEU A 75 0.82 2.35 -0.73
CA LEU A 75 1.98 2.80 -1.51
C LEU A 75 2.24 1.95 -2.78
N SER A 76 1.21 1.33 -3.31
CA SER A 76 1.27 0.43 -4.47
C SER A 76 0.49 0.99 -5.67
N PRO A 77 0.77 0.51 -6.89
CA PRO A 77 0.00 0.88 -8.06
C PRO A 77 -1.49 0.58 -7.91
N SER A 78 -2.34 1.39 -8.50
CA SER A 78 -3.79 1.20 -8.47
C SER A 78 -4.33 0.88 -9.86
N ASN A 79 -5.22 -0.11 -9.93
CA ASN A 79 -6.08 -0.32 -11.07
C ASN A 79 -7.54 -0.15 -10.64
N GLU A 80 -8.10 1.04 -10.87
CA GLU A 80 -9.45 1.38 -10.44
C GLU A 80 -10.52 0.46 -11.04
N LYS A 81 -10.34 0.04 -12.31
CA LYS A 81 -11.26 -0.87 -12.99
C LYS A 81 -11.32 -2.22 -12.28
N GLU A 82 -10.16 -2.75 -11.93
CA GLU A 82 -10.05 -4.04 -11.26
C GLU A 82 -10.51 -3.97 -9.79
N MET A 83 -10.15 -2.90 -9.09
CA MET A 83 -10.66 -2.62 -7.74
C MET A 83 -12.20 -2.57 -7.73
N ASN A 84 -12.80 -1.85 -8.65
CA ASN A 84 -14.26 -1.74 -8.77
C ASN A 84 -14.93 -3.07 -9.16
N ARG A 85 -14.24 -3.91 -9.95
CA ARG A 85 -14.75 -5.23 -10.34
C ARG A 85 -14.87 -6.17 -9.15
N ILE A 86 -13.82 -6.27 -8.33
CA ILE A 86 -13.75 -7.24 -7.22
C ILE A 86 -14.48 -6.77 -5.97
N LEU A 87 -14.53 -5.45 -5.71
CA LEU A 87 -15.13 -4.89 -4.51
C LEU A 87 -16.64 -5.06 -4.50
N LYS A 88 -17.19 -5.50 -3.38
CA LYS A 88 -18.65 -5.55 -3.14
C LYS A 88 -19.26 -4.15 -3.19
N GLN A 89 -20.58 -4.04 -3.40
CA GLN A 89 -21.28 -2.76 -3.47
C GLN A 89 -21.10 -1.89 -2.22
N ASN A 90 -21.06 -2.51 -1.04
CA ASN A 90 -20.83 -1.81 0.23
C ASN A 90 -19.41 -1.95 0.74
N GLY A 91 -18.48 -2.43 -0.10
CA GLY A 91 -17.08 -2.55 0.25
C GLY A 91 -16.38 -1.20 0.33
N ILE A 92 -15.27 -1.18 1.01
CA ILE A 92 -14.43 0.03 1.20
C ILE A 92 -13.03 -0.20 0.65
N ILE A 93 -12.37 0.91 0.29
CA ILE A 93 -10.97 0.91 -0.09
C ILE A 93 -10.21 1.74 0.95
N ILE A 94 -9.15 1.18 1.50
CA ILE A 94 -8.16 1.91 2.31
C ILE A 94 -6.97 2.16 1.41
N LYS A 95 -6.79 3.43 1.02
CA LYS A 95 -5.71 3.84 0.13
C LYS A 95 -4.72 4.72 0.87
N VAL A 96 -3.44 4.35 0.81
CA VAL A 96 -2.32 5.13 1.36
C VAL A 96 -1.49 5.68 0.21
N THR A 97 -1.28 6.98 0.22
CA THR A 97 -0.51 7.68 -0.81
C THR A 97 0.59 8.54 -0.19
N PRO A 98 1.74 8.66 -0.85
CA PRO A 98 2.78 9.54 -0.38
C PRO A 98 2.38 11.00 -0.61
N LYS A 99 2.77 11.86 0.33
CA LYS A 99 2.77 13.31 0.17
C LYS A 99 4.10 13.76 -0.45
N ARG A 100 4.17 15.06 -0.79
CA ARG A 100 5.37 15.64 -1.39
C ARG A 100 6.63 15.40 -0.55
N GLU A 101 6.51 15.49 0.78
CA GLU A 101 7.61 15.34 1.72
C GLU A 101 8.00 13.89 2.03
N TYR A 102 7.27 12.90 1.50
CA TYR A 102 7.55 11.49 1.76
C TYR A 102 8.96 11.09 1.33
N LEU A 103 9.76 10.57 2.28
CA LEU A 103 11.16 10.18 2.11
C LEU A 103 12.04 11.33 1.57
N TYR A 104 11.78 12.57 1.99
CA TYR A 104 12.44 13.77 1.49
C TYR A 104 13.97 13.65 1.57
N GLU A 105 14.53 13.25 2.72
CA GLU A 105 15.96 13.16 2.98
C GLU A 105 16.62 12.12 2.06
N LEU A 106 15.97 10.98 1.86
CA LEU A 106 16.46 9.95 0.94
C LEU A 106 16.43 10.43 -0.52
N ARG A 107 15.41 11.18 -0.90
CA ARG A 107 15.26 11.72 -2.26
C ARG A 107 16.30 12.79 -2.55
N GLU A 108 16.57 13.66 -1.59
CA GLU A 108 17.68 14.64 -1.69
C GLU A 108 19.02 13.91 -1.85
N LEU A 109 19.27 12.90 -1.01
CA LEU A 109 20.49 12.10 -1.05
C LEU A 109 20.71 11.44 -2.43
N LEU A 110 19.62 10.94 -3.03
CA LEU A 110 19.65 10.25 -4.33
C LEU A 110 19.50 11.20 -5.53
N HIS A 111 19.41 12.51 -5.30
CA HIS A 111 19.15 13.54 -6.33
C HIS A 111 17.87 13.26 -7.16
N ILE A 112 16.84 12.73 -6.51
CA ILE A 112 15.57 12.40 -7.14
C ILE A 112 14.60 13.56 -6.93
N LYS A 113 13.87 13.89 -8.01
CA LYS A 113 12.83 14.94 -7.97
C LYS A 113 11.79 14.65 -6.88
N GLU A 114 11.23 15.73 -6.32
CA GLU A 114 10.11 15.66 -5.40
C GLU A 114 8.91 14.91 -6.01
N TYR A 115 8.04 14.40 -5.14
CA TYR A 115 6.84 13.68 -5.55
C TYR A 115 5.76 14.69 -5.98
N GLU A 116 5.59 14.88 -7.29
CA GLU A 116 4.69 15.92 -7.85
C GLU A 116 3.25 15.41 -8.09
N ASN A 117 2.97 14.12 -7.87
CA ASN A 117 1.70 13.50 -8.26
C ASN A 117 0.58 13.62 -7.20
N GLU A 118 0.82 14.23 -6.05
CA GLU A 118 -0.16 14.30 -4.94
C GLU A 118 -1.49 14.91 -5.42
N LEU A 119 -1.45 16.07 -6.07
CA LEU A 119 -2.64 16.74 -6.57
C LEU A 119 -3.40 15.93 -7.63
N GLN A 120 -2.69 15.19 -8.47
CA GLN A 120 -3.32 14.35 -9.49
C GLN A 120 -4.02 13.15 -8.86
N ILE A 121 -3.41 12.55 -7.83
CA ILE A 121 -4.00 11.46 -7.06
C ILE A 121 -5.29 11.95 -6.36
N GLU A 122 -5.25 13.11 -5.71
CA GLU A 122 -6.42 13.68 -5.04
C GLU A 122 -7.56 13.95 -6.03
N LYS A 123 -7.28 14.54 -7.19
CA LYS A 123 -8.28 14.76 -8.24
C LYS A 123 -8.90 13.44 -8.73
N ASN A 124 -8.11 12.40 -8.88
CA ASN A 124 -8.60 11.08 -9.28
C ASN A 124 -9.49 10.47 -8.20
N ILE A 125 -9.11 10.60 -6.93
CA ILE A 125 -9.92 10.15 -5.79
C ILE A 125 -11.25 10.88 -5.78
N ASP A 126 -11.26 12.20 -5.84
CA ASP A 126 -12.48 13.02 -5.82
C ASP A 126 -13.43 12.71 -6.97
N LYS A 127 -12.88 12.38 -8.15
CA LYS A 127 -13.66 12.02 -9.33
C LYS A 127 -14.38 10.69 -9.20
N ASN A 128 -13.71 9.67 -8.66
CA ASN A 128 -14.13 8.27 -8.76
C ASN A 128 -14.69 7.71 -7.45
N TYR A 129 -14.40 8.36 -6.30
CA TYR A 129 -14.74 7.85 -4.98
C TYR A 129 -15.43 8.90 -4.11
N ILE A 130 -16.11 8.42 -3.09
CA ILE A 130 -16.60 9.20 -1.95
C ILE A 130 -15.57 9.02 -0.83
N ILE A 131 -14.99 10.10 -0.35
CA ILE A 131 -14.08 10.06 0.80
C ILE A 131 -14.93 9.97 2.06
N LEU A 132 -14.87 8.82 2.73
CA LEU A 132 -15.53 8.62 4.01
C LEU A 132 -14.72 9.18 5.16
N LYS A 133 -13.39 8.99 5.12
CA LYS A 133 -12.42 9.54 6.08
C LYS A 133 -11.09 9.83 5.39
N LYS A 134 -10.39 10.85 5.86
CA LYS A 134 -9.02 11.18 5.49
C LYS A 134 -8.20 11.39 6.74
N TYR A 135 -7.02 10.78 6.78
CA TYR A 135 -6.00 11.00 7.81
C TYR A 135 -4.70 11.41 7.14
N THR A 136 -3.90 12.18 7.83
CA THR A 136 -2.57 12.59 7.38
C THR A 136 -1.56 12.23 8.46
N ILE A 137 -0.48 11.59 8.05
CA ILE A 137 0.70 11.32 8.88
C ILE A 137 1.80 12.24 8.38
N ASN A 138 2.51 12.88 9.30
CA ASN A 138 3.72 13.63 9.01
C ASN A 138 4.64 13.52 10.24
N GLU A 139 5.56 12.57 10.18
CA GLU A 139 6.46 12.24 11.27
C GLU A 139 7.88 12.12 10.76
N ARG A 140 8.85 12.48 11.62
CA ARG A 140 10.26 12.18 11.42
C ARG A 140 10.64 10.97 12.26
N LYS A 141 11.39 10.06 11.65
CA LYS A 141 11.88 8.84 12.30
C LYS A 141 13.40 8.81 12.23
N GLU A 142 14.02 8.61 13.37
CA GLU A 142 15.45 8.31 13.43
C GLU A 142 15.72 6.93 12.84
N LEU A 143 16.78 6.84 12.07
CA LEU A 143 17.25 5.59 11.46
C LEU A 143 18.63 5.25 12.00
N ASN A 144 18.83 4.02 12.39
CA ASN A 144 20.18 3.46 12.52
C ASN A 144 20.73 3.08 11.14
N GLU A 145 22.02 2.80 11.08
CA GLU A 145 22.71 2.46 9.83
C GLU A 145 22.10 1.27 9.09
N GLU A 146 21.73 0.21 9.81
CA GLU A 146 21.10 -0.98 9.25
C GLU A 146 19.73 -0.66 8.62
N SER A 147 18.89 0.09 9.34
CA SER A 147 17.56 0.51 8.84
C SER A 147 17.69 1.41 7.60
N MET A 148 18.69 2.27 7.57
CA MET A 148 18.98 3.12 6.40
C MET A 148 19.41 2.28 5.20
N LEU A 149 20.32 1.33 5.38
CA LEU A 149 20.76 0.44 4.30
C LEU A 149 19.60 -0.40 3.76
N ASN A 150 18.74 -0.91 4.62
CA ASN A 150 17.56 -1.65 4.23
C ASN A 150 16.59 -0.76 3.43
N LEU A 151 16.33 0.47 3.88
CA LEU A 151 15.48 1.42 3.16
C LEU A 151 16.03 1.74 1.76
N ILE A 152 17.33 1.98 1.64
CA ILE A 152 17.99 2.22 0.36
C ILE A 152 17.84 1.00 -0.56
N ASN A 153 18.11 -0.21 -0.06
CA ASN A 153 18.05 -1.44 -0.84
C ASN A 153 16.63 -1.78 -1.30
N MET A 154 15.61 -1.46 -0.50
CA MET A 154 14.20 -1.64 -0.85
C MET A 154 13.68 -0.60 -1.84
N THR A 155 14.37 0.53 -1.97
CA THR A 155 13.91 1.62 -2.82
C THR A 155 14.39 1.41 -4.26
N PRO A 156 13.48 1.26 -5.27
CA PRO A 156 13.87 1.08 -6.68
C PRO A 156 14.74 2.20 -7.24
N LEU A 157 14.77 3.32 -6.54
CA LEU A 157 15.44 4.56 -6.91
C LEU A 157 16.95 4.53 -6.63
N SER A 158 17.46 3.56 -5.86
CA SER A 158 18.84 3.51 -5.35
C SER A 158 19.82 2.68 -6.18
N LYS A 159 19.42 2.20 -7.35
CA LYS A 159 20.19 1.23 -8.17
C LYS A 159 21.65 1.60 -8.49
N ASN A 160 22.08 2.85 -8.26
CA ASN A 160 23.44 3.32 -8.53
C ASN A 160 24.00 4.21 -7.40
N TYR A 161 23.51 4.08 -6.17
CA TYR A 161 23.96 4.93 -5.08
C TYR A 161 25.28 4.43 -4.48
N ASN A 162 26.25 5.34 -4.37
CA ASN A 162 27.49 5.13 -3.62
C ASN A 162 27.28 5.61 -2.17
N TYR A 163 27.53 4.75 -1.19
CA TYR A 163 27.19 4.92 0.22
C TYR A 163 28.05 5.96 0.98
N ASP A 164 28.39 7.07 0.35
CA ASP A 164 29.28 8.08 0.92
C ASP A 164 28.63 9.01 1.95
N LYS A 165 27.30 8.98 2.06
CA LYS A 165 26.54 9.80 3.02
C LYS A 165 25.53 8.96 3.78
N ILE A 166 25.50 9.14 5.09
CA ILE A 166 24.54 8.51 6.00
C ILE A 166 23.44 9.53 6.34
N ILE A 167 22.19 9.15 6.16
CA ILE A 167 21.05 9.87 6.72
C ILE A 167 20.62 9.16 8.02
N ASN A 168 20.41 9.95 9.08
CA ASN A 168 20.02 9.42 10.39
C ASN A 168 18.53 9.63 10.67
N GLU A 169 17.83 10.29 9.77
CA GLU A 169 16.43 10.67 9.95
C GLU A 169 15.70 10.58 8.61
N ILE A 170 14.43 10.21 8.64
CA ILE A 170 13.58 10.11 7.46
C ILE A 170 12.20 10.69 7.73
N THR A 171 11.65 11.44 6.78
CA THR A 171 10.29 11.97 6.86
C THR A 171 9.28 10.98 6.30
N ILE A 172 8.33 10.56 7.14
CA ILE A 172 7.17 9.76 6.77
C ILE A 172 5.97 10.69 6.62
N ALA A 173 5.64 11.05 5.40
CA ALA A 173 4.53 11.97 5.08
C ALA A 173 3.53 11.27 4.16
N LEU A 174 2.36 10.90 4.69
CA LEU A 174 1.37 10.06 4.03
C LEU A 174 -0.04 10.63 4.17
N ASN A 175 -0.87 10.43 3.15
CA ASN A 175 -2.32 10.55 3.25
C ASN A 175 -2.94 9.15 3.24
N ILE A 176 -3.90 8.93 4.15
CA ILE A 176 -4.67 7.70 4.27
C ILE A 176 -6.13 8.05 3.99
N TYR A 177 -6.72 7.42 3.01
CA TYR A 177 -8.11 7.61 2.61
C TYR A 177 -8.91 6.35 2.87
N VAL A 178 -10.09 6.50 3.48
CA VAL A 178 -11.14 5.47 3.50
C VAL A 178 -12.17 5.88 2.45
N LEU A 179 -12.32 5.07 1.42
CA LEU A 179 -13.06 5.40 0.21
C LEU A 179 -14.22 4.43 -0.02
N LYS A 180 -15.29 4.94 -0.60
CA LYS A 180 -16.38 4.17 -1.21
C LYS A 180 -16.47 4.52 -2.69
N VAL A 181 -16.72 3.53 -3.54
CA VAL A 181 -16.92 3.77 -4.98
C VAL A 181 -18.15 4.65 -5.18
N ARG A 182 -18.06 5.68 -6.02
CA ARG A 182 -19.25 6.42 -6.45
C ARG A 182 -20.11 5.54 -7.34
N ASP A 183 -21.40 5.45 -7.02
CA ASP A 183 -22.34 4.91 -7.98
C ASP A 183 -22.34 5.82 -9.21
N LYS A 184 -22.06 5.26 -10.38
CA LYS A 184 -22.24 6.03 -11.62
C LYS A 184 -23.72 6.31 -11.75
N ILE A 185 -24.08 7.59 -11.77
CA ILE A 185 -25.42 8.02 -12.21
C ILE A 185 -25.47 7.65 -13.69
N GLU A 186 -26.27 6.63 -14.02
CA GLU A 186 -26.59 6.26 -15.41
C GLU A 186 -27.34 7.41 -16.09
#